data_64aecf389d369acd710b7439ca1ec64c
#
_entry.id   64aecf389d369acd710b7439ca1ec64c
#
_cell.length_a   1.000
_cell.length_b   1.000
_cell.length_c   1.000
_cell.angle_alpha   90.00
_cell.angle_beta   90.00
_cell.angle_gamma   90.00
#
_symmetry.space_group_name_H-M   'P 1'
#
loop_
_entity.id
_entity.type
_entity.pdbx_description
1 polymer ?
#
loop_
_entity_poly.entity_id
_entity_poly.type
_entity_poly.pdbx_seq_one_letter_code
_entity_poly.pdbx_strand_id
1 'polypeptide(L)'
;MIRYQEGVFKMLGFSVYLGQNLDRDYILNMADLGYDVVFTSLQIPEEDKKNQMAYLGDLCQLLSAYQITYIIDVTPSLLNQTIYSYLNQLPHGDFYIRIDNQLNIDLIKDIISQGFKCCLNASTLTDSMLAHIYRTDFNNQLLYCHNYYPRPDTGLSISFIEEKNQLIRKYDAHAKICAFIPGTQKRGPLFKGLPTVEKHRFEHSLIAAQDLQLTGISDIIISDTLLSHIYAEQLSNMWLYRHFILHLDQLDSSFTSQVLKIHTSRLDSPEHVIRSQYSRTDNQQTVPMIGSTHRDQGDITIDNHLNGRYEGEIQVIKAPMPGHSHINCIGHVCDKDVPLLSLIQPGDTFKFVYTKENNK
;
A
#
# COMPACT_ATOMS: atom_id res chain seq x y z
N MET A 1 5.78 -18.83 12.82
CA MET A 1 6.85 -17.89 13.25
C MET A 1 7.12 -17.00 12.05
N ILE A 2 6.45 -15.83 12.01
CA ILE A 2 6.54 -14.87 10.91
C ILE A 2 7.94 -14.27 10.97
N ARG A 3 8.74 -14.47 9.93
CA ARG A 3 10.01 -13.75 9.78
C ARG A 3 9.66 -12.29 9.46
N TYR A 4 9.59 -11.46 10.50
CA TYR A 4 9.83 -10.04 10.32
C TYR A 4 11.25 -9.90 9.76
N GLN A 5 11.41 -9.31 8.59
CA GLN A 5 12.71 -8.74 8.24
C GLN A 5 13.00 -7.70 9.32
N GLU A 6 14.01 -7.98 10.14
CA GLU A 6 14.42 -7.10 11.22
C GLU A 6 14.69 -5.69 10.65
N GLY A 7 13.98 -4.70 11.14
CA GLY A 7 14.48 -3.34 11.20
C GLY A 7 13.85 -2.26 10.33
N VAL A 8 12.88 -2.52 9.44
CA VAL A 8 12.20 -1.43 8.73
C VAL A 8 10.70 -1.45 9.06
N PHE A 9 10.28 -0.51 9.92
CA PHE A 9 8.84 -0.26 10.13
C PHE A 9 8.28 0.30 8.84
N LYS A 10 7.44 -0.46 8.17
CA LYS A 10 6.69 -0.03 6.99
C LYS A 10 5.53 0.86 7.43
N MET A 11 5.35 1.97 6.76
CA MET A 11 4.22 2.85 6.98
C MET A 11 3.27 2.82 5.78
N LEU A 12 2.00 3.08 6.06
CA LEU A 12 0.98 3.31 5.04
C LEU A 12 0.41 4.70 5.22
N GLY A 13 0.22 5.40 4.10
CA GLY A 13 -0.30 6.75 4.11
C GLY A 13 -1.45 6.96 3.13
N PHE A 14 -2.13 8.05 3.33
CA PHE A 14 -3.15 8.55 2.44
C PHE A 14 -3.11 10.07 2.36
N SER A 15 -3.58 10.62 1.25
CA SER A 15 -3.63 12.06 1.05
C SER A 15 -4.94 12.63 1.52
N VAL A 16 -4.86 13.76 2.23
CA VAL A 16 -6.03 14.58 2.60
C VAL A 16 -5.84 15.96 1.98
N TYR A 17 -6.80 16.35 1.14
CA TYR A 17 -6.78 17.62 0.44
C TYR A 17 -7.64 18.64 1.17
N LEU A 18 -7.07 19.81 1.47
CA LEU A 18 -7.65 20.83 2.35
C LEU A 18 -8.48 21.90 1.62
N GLY A 19 -8.80 21.67 0.36
CA GLY A 19 -9.63 22.56 -0.46
C GLY A 19 -11.14 22.39 -0.27
N GLN A 20 -11.56 21.43 0.53
CA GLN A 20 -12.96 21.10 0.80
C GLN A 20 -13.13 20.52 2.21
N ASN A 21 -14.38 20.32 2.63
CA ASN A 21 -14.68 19.70 3.91
C ASN A 21 -14.04 18.31 4.01
N LEU A 22 -13.52 17.99 5.21
CA LEU A 22 -12.90 16.70 5.47
C LEU A 22 -13.96 15.58 5.45
N ASP A 23 -13.67 14.51 4.72
CA ASP A 23 -14.40 13.25 4.81
C ASP A 23 -13.96 12.51 6.10
N ARG A 24 -14.65 12.83 7.19
CA ARG A 24 -14.28 12.34 8.53
C ARG A 24 -14.36 10.82 8.64
N ASP A 25 -15.37 10.22 8.03
CA ASP A 25 -15.58 8.76 8.08
C ASP A 25 -14.48 8.03 7.34
N TYR A 26 -14.10 8.51 6.15
CA TYR A 26 -12.97 7.98 5.40
C TYR A 26 -11.66 8.11 6.17
N ILE A 27 -11.36 9.29 6.72
CA ILE A 27 -10.11 9.57 7.43
C ILE A 27 -9.96 8.67 8.65
N LEU A 28 -11.02 8.53 9.46
CA LEU A 28 -11.01 7.64 10.63
C LEU A 28 -10.89 6.17 10.24
N ASN A 29 -11.62 5.75 9.20
CA ASN A 29 -11.52 4.38 8.69
C ASN A 29 -10.09 4.03 8.22
N MET A 30 -9.40 4.96 7.54
CA MET A 30 -8.00 4.74 7.14
C MET A 30 -7.09 4.59 8.37
N ALA A 31 -7.24 5.43 9.38
CA ALA A 31 -6.47 5.33 10.62
C ALA A 31 -6.74 4.01 11.37
N ASP A 32 -8.01 3.56 11.45
CA ASP A 32 -8.40 2.28 12.06
C ASP A 32 -7.81 1.07 11.31
N LEU A 33 -7.62 1.19 9.99
CA LEU A 33 -6.95 0.18 9.17
C LEU A 33 -5.41 0.20 9.28
N GLY A 34 -4.84 1.08 10.10
CA GLY A 34 -3.39 1.16 10.34
C GLY A 34 -2.63 2.07 9.35
N TYR A 35 -3.33 2.98 8.67
CA TYR A 35 -2.68 4.04 7.90
C TYR A 35 -2.22 5.15 8.86
N ASP A 36 -0.93 5.30 9.01
CA ASP A 36 -0.27 6.15 10.02
C ASP A 36 0.46 7.36 9.42
N VAL A 37 0.39 7.55 8.09
CA VAL A 37 0.94 8.72 7.39
C VAL A 37 -0.18 9.48 6.70
N VAL A 38 -0.24 10.80 6.94
CA VAL A 38 -1.12 11.71 6.22
C VAL A 38 -0.26 12.66 5.39
N PHE A 39 -0.46 12.62 4.07
CA PHE A 39 0.08 13.62 3.16
C PHE A 39 -0.95 14.71 2.90
N THR A 40 -0.52 15.96 3.00
CA THR A 40 -1.33 17.12 2.60
C THR A 40 -0.46 18.18 1.97
N SER A 41 -1.07 19.12 1.24
CA SER A 41 -0.34 20.21 0.57
C SER A 41 -1.03 21.54 0.83
N LEU A 42 -0.25 22.56 1.16
CA LEU A 42 -0.70 23.95 1.31
C LEU A 42 -0.43 24.80 0.07
N GLN A 43 0.09 24.18 -1.00
CA GLN A 43 0.51 24.91 -2.21
C GLN A 43 -0.33 24.60 -3.45
N ILE A 44 -1.39 23.81 -3.34
CA ILE A 44 -2.24 23.43 -4.47
C ILE A 44 -3.01 24.67 -4.96
N PRO A 45 -2.82 25.11 -6.23
CA PRO A 45 -3.40 26.37 -6.69
C PRO A 45 -4.92 26.38 -6.78
N GLU A 46 -5.53 25.22 -6.99
CA GLU A 46 -6.98 25.04 -7.17
C GLU A 46 -7.75 25.01 -5.84
N GLU A 47 -7.04 24.97 -4.69
CA GLU A 47 -7.68 24.89 -3.38
C GLU A 47 -7.93 26.27 -2.76
N ASP A 48 -9.03 26.38 -2.02
CA ASP A 48 -9.36 27.60 -1.26
C ASP A 48 -8.41 27.78 -0.06
N LYS A 49 -7.49 28.74 -0.22
CA LYS A 49 -6.46 29.04 0.79
C LYS A 49 -7.01 29.59 2.12
N LYS A 50 -8.25 30.13 2.13
CA LYS A 50 -8.81 30.76 3.34
C LYS A 50 -9.02 29.76 4.46
N ASN A 51 -9.43 28.54 4.12
CA ASN A 51 -9.83 27.54 5.10
C ASN A 51 -8.77 26.44 5.31
N GLN A 52 -7.72 26.40 4.47
CA GLN A 52 -6.71 25.31 4.53
C GLN A 52 -6.12 25.13 5.95
N MET A 53 -5.76 26.21 6.63
CA MET A 53 -5.18 26.13 7.97
C MET A 53 -6.20 25.62 9.01
N ALA A 54 -7.45 26.06 8.92
CA ALA A 54 -8.51 25.55 9.79
C ALA A 54 -8.75 24.06 9.55
N TYR A 55 -8.85 23.63 8.30
CA TYR A 55 -9.01 22.21 7.95
C TYR A 55 -7.79 21.36 8.39
N LEU A 56 -6.57 21.90 8.33
CA LEU A 56 -5.41 21.22 8.88
C LEU A 56 -5.51 21.02 10.39
N GLY A 57 -5.97 22.05 11.12
CA GLY A 57 -6.26 21.95 12.54
C GLY A 57 -7.33 20.90 12.86
N ASP A 58 -8.44 20.93 12.12
CA ASP A 58 -9.54 19.97 12.26
C ASP A 58 -9.08 18.53 11.96
N LEU A 59 -8.22 18.34 10.96
CA LEU A 59 -7.61 17.05 10.62
C LEU A 59 -6.74 16.52 11.76
N CYS A 60 -5.84 17.34 12.28
CA CYS A 60 -4.99 16.96 13.40
C CYS A 60 -5.82 16.67 14.67
N GLN A 61 -6.87 17.46 14.93
CA GLN A 61 -7.77 17.21 16.04
C GLN A 61 -8.56 15.90 15.86
N LEU A 62 -9.05 15.62 14.65
CA LEU A 62 -9.77 14.38 14.32
C LEU A 62 -8.91 13.15 14.59
N LEU A 63 -7.63 13.22 14.25
CA LEU A 63 -6.68 12.11 14.35
C LEU A 63 -5.87 12.12 15.66
N SER A 64 -6.22 12.97 16.64
CA SER A 64 -5.44 13.13 17.88
C SER A 64 -5.33 11.89 18.76
N ALA A 65 -6.21 10.89 18.59
CA ALA A 65 -6.13 9.61 19.27
C ALA A 65 -5.14 8.59 18.61
N TYR A 66 -4.63 8.91 17.41
CA TYR A 66 -3.74 8.07 16.64
C TYR A 66 -2.32 8.64 16.63
N GLN A 67 -1.33 7.78 16.43
CA GLN A 67 0.05 8.21 16.19
C GLN A 67 0.23 8.46 14.68
N ILE A 68 0.14 9.70 14.25
CA ILE A 68 0.18 10.08 12.84
C ILE A 68 1.46 10.84 12.50
N THR A 69 2.08 10.47 11.40
CA THR A 69 3.11 11.23 10.72
C THR A 69 2.47 12.12 9.65
N TYR A 70 2.60 13.42 9.76
CA TYR A 70 2.10 14.38 8.77
C TYR A 70 3.21 14.81 7.83
N ILE A 71 3.01 14.65 6.53
CA ILE A 71 3.88 15.21 5.48
C ILE A 71 3.14 16.40 4.88
N ILE A 72 3.60 17.61 5.21
CA ILE A 72 2.98 18.86 4.76
C ILE A 72 3.81 19.45 3.63
N ASP A 73 3.28 19.43 2.43
CA ASP A 73 3.93 19.94 1.24
C ASP A 73 3.71 21.45 1.11
N VAL A 74 4.80 22.22 1.06
CA VAL A 74 4.76 23.69 1.05
C VAL A 74 5.78 24.27 0.08
N THR A 75 5.53 25.49 -0.41
CA THR A 75 6.57 26.29 -1.04
C THR A 75 7.42 27.01 0.01
N PRO A 76 8.73 27.22 -0.21
CA PRO A 76 9.58 27.96 0.73
C PRO A 76 9.03 29.33 1.11
N SER A 77 8.37 30.02 0.18
CA SER A 77 7.76 31.33 0.42
C SER A 77 6.60 31.35 1.42
N LEU A 78 5.97 30.19 1.71
CA LEU A 78 4.94 30.05 2.74
C LEU A 78 5.55 29.89 4.14
N LEU A 79 6.79 29.41 4.23
CA LEU A 79 7.45 29.20 5.52
C LEU A 79 7.85 30.52 6.16
N ASN A 80 7.21 30.83 7.26
CA ASN A 80 7.48 31.98 8.10
C ASN A 80 7.11 31.68 9.55
N GLN A 81 7.46 32.58 10.46
CA GLN A 81 7.23 32.38 11.89
C GLN A 81 5.74 32.14 12.23
N THR A 82 4.81 32.73 11.48
CA THR A 82 3.37 32.52 11.71
C THR A 82 2.96 31.09 11.42
N ILE A 83 3.43 30.52 10.31
CA ILE A 83 3.16 29.11 9.95
C ILE A 83 3.81 28.17 10.96
N TYR A 84 5.08 28.36 11.29
CA TYR A 84 5.76 27.54 12.29
C TYR A 84 5.06 27.60 13.66
N SER A 85 4.67 28.80 14.11
CA SER A 85 3.94 28.96 15.36
C SER A 85 2.57 28.28 15.36
N TYR A 86 1.88 28.32 14.22
CA TYR A 86 0.61 27.61 14.06
C TYR A 86 0.79 26.09 14.13
N LEU A 87 1.73 25.53 13.35
CA LEU A 87 1.99 24.10 13.32
C LEU A 87 2.43 23.57 14.71
N ASN A 88 3.19 24.35 15.46
CA ASN A 88 3.61 24.01 16.83
C ASN A 88 2.45 24.00 17.85
N GLN A 89 1.30 24.58 17.51
CA GLN A 89 0.10 24.56 18.35
C GLN A 89 -0.85 23.39 18.02
N LEU A 90 -0.60 22.68 16.93
CA LEU A 90 -1.44 21.54 16.52
C LEU A 90 -1.28 20.37 17.50
N PRO A 91 -2.36 19.63 17.77
CA PRO A 91 -2.29 18.46 18.63
C PRO A 91 -1.47 17.34 17.98
N HIS A 92 -0.79 16.61 18.81
CA HIS A 92 0.02 15.41 18.60
C HIS A 92 0.23 14.92 17.16
N GLY A 93 1.51 14.79 16.77
CA GLY A 93 1.94 14.19 15.51
C GLY A 93 3.40 14.50 15.21
N ASP A 94 4.01 13.67 14.38
CA ASP A 94 5.31 13.92 13.79
C ASP A 94 5.13 14.72 12.50
N PHE A 95 5.62 15.96 12.46
CA PHE A 95 5.47 16.84 11.29
C PHE A 95 6.74 16.86 10.45
N TYR A 96 6.60 16.44 9.19
CA TYR A 96 7.62 16.60 8.15
C TYR A 96 7.19 17.71 7.19
N ILE A 97 8.00 18.75 7.10
CA ILE A 97 7.81 19.82 6.11
C ILE A 97 8.46 19.37 4.81
N ARG A 98 7.65 19.20 3.76
CA ARG A 98 8.12 18.78 2.45
C ARG A 98 8.35 19.99 1.56
N ILE A 99 9.56 20.06 1.01
CA ILE A 99 9.95 21.07 0.04
C ILE A 99 10.19 20.39 -1.30
N ASP A 100 9.32 20.72 -2.26
CA ASP A 100 9.39 20.17 -3.61
C ASP A 100 10.50 20.80 -4.45
N ASN A 101 10.63 22.12 -4.40
CA ASN A 101 11.54 22.91 -5.20
C ASN A 101 12.38 23.88 -4.34
N GLN A 102 13.52 24.36 -4.88
CA GLN A 102 14.38 25.36 -4.24
C GLN A 102 14.98 24.89 -2.91
N LEU A 103 15.14 23.56 -2.75
CA LEU A 103 15.78 23.00 -1.57
C LEU A 103 17.24 23.49 -1.45
N ASN A 104 17.59 23.93 -0.25
CA ASN A 104 18.98 24.24 0.14
C ASN A 104 19.20 23.89 1.62
N ILE A 105 20.47 23.82 2.01
CA ILE A 105 20.88 23.40 3.37
C ILE A 105 20.36 24.35 4.45
N ASP A 106 20.35 25.65 4.18
CA ASP A 106 19.95 26.64 5.18
C ASP A 106 18.44 26.52 5.47
N LEU A 107 17.64 26.22 4.44
CA LEU A 107 16.22 25.94 4.60
C LEU A 107 15.99 24.66 5.42
N ILE A 108 16.74 23.59 5.18
CA ILE A 108 16.65 22.36 5.99
C ILE A 108 16.99 22.67 7.45
N LYS A 109 18.07 23.42 7.70
CA LYS A 109 18.47 23.85 9.05
C LYS A 109 17.39 24.70 9.72
N ASP A 110 16.79 25.62 8.98
CA ASP A 110 15.71 26.47 9.48
C ASP A 110 14.52 25.61 9.94
N ILE A 111 14.00 24.74 9.08
CA ILE A 111 12.89 23.82 9.40
C ILE A 111 13.19 23.02 10.68
N ILE A 112 14.39 22.44 10.76
CA ILE A 112 14.81 21.62 11.90
C ILE A 112 14.94 22.47 13.17
N SER A 113 15.46 23.69 13.06
CA SER A 113 15.59 24.62 14.20
C SER A 113 14.26 25.04 14.79
N GLN A 114 13.18 25.01 13.99
CA GLN A 114 11.81 25.28 14.41
C GLN A 114 11.10 24.05 15.06
N GLY A 115 11.80 22.91 15.18
CA GLY A 115 11.30 21.69 15.83
C GLY A 115 10.62 20.71 14.87
N PHE A 116 10.68 20.93 13.56
CA PHE A 116 10.10 20.06 12.54
C PHE A 116 11.14 19.16 11.89
N LYS A 117 10.68 18.06 11.29
CA LYS A 117 11.49 17.21 10.42
C LYS A 117 11.35 17.65 8.97
N CYS A 118 12.31 17.29 8.10
CA CYS A 118 12.29 17.70 6.70
C CYS A 118 12.05 16.50 5.76
N CYS A 119 11.12 16.66 4.82
CA CYS A 119 10.89 15.69 3.76
C CYS A 119 11.43 16.22 2.42
N LEU A 120 12.33 15.46 1.81
CA LEU A 120 13.00 15.81 0.57
C LEU A 120 12.34 15.15 -0.64
N ASN A 121 12.31 15.87 -1.78
CA ASN A 121 11.80 15.29 -3.02
C ASN A 121 12.81 14.28 -3.59
N ALA A 122 12.58 12.99 -3.36
CA ALA A 122 13.44 11.89 -3.82
C ALA A 122 13.63 11.87 -5.34
N SER A 123 12.64 12.32 -6.11
CA SER A 123 12.68 12.29 -7.59
C SER A 123 13.73 13.23 -8.18
N THR A 124 14.08 14.31 -7.48
CA THR A 124 14.94 15.38 -8.02
C THR A 124 16.33 15.44 -7.39
N LEU A 125 16.58 14.67 -6.33
CA LEU A 125 17.88 14.66 -5.66
C LEU A 125 19.01 14.19 -6.60
N THR A 126 20.15 14.84 -6.49
CA THR A 126 21.39 14.50 -7.21
C THR A 126 22.47 14.06 -6.22
N ASP A 127 23.51 13.37 -6.72
CA ASP A 127 24.65 12.95 -5.92
C ASP A 127 25.33 14.15 -5.22
N SER A 128 25.48 15.27 -5.93
CA SER A 128 26.07 16.49 -5.36
C SER A 128 25.20 17.12 -4.26
N MET A 129 23.88 17.09 -4.40
CA MET A 129 22.97 17.58 -3.35
C MET A 129 23.07 16.70 -2.10
N LEU A 130 23.00 15.39 -2.25
CA LEU A 130 23.11 14.43 -1.15
C LEU A 130 24.49 14.56 -0.46
N ALA A 131 25.57 14.61 -1.24
CA ALA A 131 26.92 14.82 -0.69
C ALA A 131 27.01 16.10 0.14
N HIS A 132 26.29 17.15 -0.25
CA HIS A 132 26.26 18.40 0.50
C HIS A 132 25.39 18.29 1.76
N ILE A 133 24.21 17.68 1.67
CA ILE A 133 23.29 17.42 2.79
C ILE A 133 24.02 16.60 3.88
N TYR A 134 24.68 15.50 3.49
CA TYR A 134 25.33 14.59 4.44
C TYR A 134 26.68 15.06 4.99
N ARG A 135 27.14 16.26 4.62
CA ARG A 135 28.18 16.97 5.38
C ARG A 135 27.66 17.57 6.69
N THR A 136 26.35 17.72 6.80
CA THR A 136 25.66 18.17 8.02
C THR A 136 24.95 16.96 8.63
N ASP A 137 25.11 16.76 9.93
CA ASP A 137 24.39 15.70 10.63
C ASP A 137 22.98 16.18 10.99
N PHE A 138 21.99 15.59 10.34
CA PHE A 138 20.58 15.85 10.59
C PHE A 138 19.89 14.79 11.47
N ASN A 139 20.61 13.82 12.04
CA ASN A 139 20.16 12.89 13.09
C ASN A 139 18.77 12.29 12.87
N ASN A 140 18.55 11.57 11.78
CA ASN A 140 17.26 10.93 11.45
C ASN A 140 16.07 11.91 11.28
N GLN A 141 16.34 13.17 10.96
CA GLN A 141 15.30 14.17 10.74
C GLN A 141 14.89 14.30 9.26
N LEU A 142 15.42 13.44 8.41
CA LEU A 142 15.13 13.43 6.98
C LEU A 142 14.21 12.27 6.60
N LEU A 143 13.25 12.56 5.74
CA LEU A 143 12.40 11.62 5.02
C LEU A 143 12.54 11.92 3.52
N TYR A 144 12.40 10.91 2.70
CA TYR A 144 12.43 11.05 1.25
C TYR A 144 11.08 10.67 0.67
N CYS A 145 10.53 11.50 -0.20
CA CYS A 145 9.23 11.23 -0.81
C CYS A 145 9.27 11.58 -2.30
N HIS A 146 9.07 10.58 -3.14
CA HIS A 146 8.91 10.80 -4.57
C HIS A 146 7.71 11.68 -4.87
N ASN A 147 7.68 12.34 -6.03
CA ASN A 147 6.50 13.06 -6.49
C ASN A 147 5.42 12.10 -7.01
N TYR A 148 4.18 12.57 -7.00
CA TYR A 148 3.12 12.03 -7.84
C TYR A 148 2.92 12.91 -9.07
N TYR A 149 2.40 12.32 -10.14
CA TYR A 149 2.31 12.95 -11.46
C TYR A 149 0.88 12.99 -11.98
N PRO A 150 0.17 14.14 -11.84
CA PRO A 150 -1.24 14.26 -12.24
C PRO A 150 -1.46 14.14 -13.75
N ARG A 151 -0.51 14.68 -14.55
CA ARG A 151 -0.62 14.65 -16.01
C ARG A 151 -0.23 13.25 -16.51
N PRO A 152 -1.09 12.59 -17.32
CA PRO A 152 -0.73 11.35 -18.01
C PRO A 152 0.57 11.48 -18.80
N ASP A 153 1.29 10.38 -18.90
CA ASP A 153 2.56 10.26 -19.62
C ASP A 153 3.75 11.02 -18.99
N THR A 154 3.60 11.50 -17.74
CA THR A 154 4.68 12.22 -17.05
C THR A 154 5.18 11.52 -15.80
N GLY A 155 4.58 10.40 -15.40
CA GLY A 155 5.04 9.59 -14.28
C GLY A 155 6.41 8.95 -14.56
N LEU A 156 7.10 8.55 -13.50
CA LEU A 156 8.45 7.99 -13.59
C LEU A 156 8.43 6.53 -14.07
N SER A 157 9.58 6.05 -14.55
CA SER A 157 9.79 4.62 -14.79
C SER A 157 10.24 3.91 -13.50
N ILE A 158 10.01 2.60 -13.42
CA ILE A 158 10.51 1.76 -12.30
C ILE A 158 12.04 1.88 -12.20
N SER A 159 12.75 1.79 -13.31
CA SER A 159 14.22 1.86 -13.32
C SER A 159 14.76 3.21 -12.79
N PHE A 160 14.05 4.31 -13.09
CA PHE A 160 14.42 5.61 -12.55
C PHE A 160 14.23 5.67 -11.02
N ILE A 161 13.15 5.10 -10.50
CA ILE A 161 12.91 4.99 -9.06
C ILE A 161 14.02 4.17 -8.39
N GLU A 162 14.38 3.01 -8.96
CA GLU A 162 15.47 2.16 -8.46
C GLU A 162 16.80 2.93 -8.39
N GLU A 163 17.14 3.64 -9.46
CA GLU A 163 18.36 4.47 -9.51
C GLU A 163 18.37 5.52 -8.39
N LYS A 164 17.25 6.25 -8.21
CA LYS A 164 17.13 7.27 -7.18
C LYS A 164 17.18 6.69 -5.77
N ASN A 165 16.51 5.57 -5.54
CA ASN A 165 16.53 4.90 -4.24
C ASN A 165 17.94 4.38 -3.90
N GLN A 166 18.66 3.81 -4.87
CA GLN A 166 20.05 3.39 -4.70
C GLN A 166 20.97 4.57 -4.41
N LEU A 167 20.77 5.69 -5.12
CA LEU A 167 21.53 6.91 -4.89
C LEU A 167 21.33 7.44 -3.46
N ILE A 168 20.08 7.52 -2.98
CA ILE A 168 19.77 7.94 -1.61
C ILE A 168 20.45 7.00 -0.60
N ARG A 169 20.30 5.68 -0.78
CA ARG A 169 20.87 4.68 0.14
C ARG A 169 22.38 4.58 0.15
N LYS A 170 23.06 5.11 -0.86
CA LYS A 170 24.52 5.31 -0.84
C LYS A 170 24.95 6.22 0.32
N TYR A 171 24.09 7.18 0.69
CA TYR A 171 24.34 8.15 1.76
C TYR A 171 23.67 7.78 3.07
N ASP A 172 22.50 7.14 3.00
CA ASP A 172 21.72 6.67 4.15
C ASP A 172 21.16 5.29 3.86
N ALA A 173 21.84 4.26 4.33
CA ALA A 173 21.45 2.86 4.12
C ALA A 173 20.06 2.53 4.69
N HIS A 174 19.60 3.29 5.68
CA HIS A 174 18.31 3.11 6.37
C HIS A 174 17.27 4.18 5.98
N ALA A 175 17.51 4.93 4.90
CA ALA A 175 16.61 5.96 4.43
C ALA A 175 15.17 5.44 4.30
N LYS A 176 14.23 6.14 4.91
CA LYS A 176 12.79 5.97 4.67
C LYS A 176 12.43 6.69 3.38
N ILE A 177 11.88 5.95 2.43
CA ILE A 177 11.55 6.47 1.11
C ILE A 177 10.09 6.16 0.81
N CYS A 178 9.29 7.22 0.60
CA CYS A 178 7.87 7.14 0.27
C CYS A 178 7.66 7.27 -1.24
N ALA A 179 6.60 6.62 -1.73
CA ALA A 179 6.08 6.82 -3.07
C ALA A 179 4.55 6.75 -3.09
N PHE A 180 3.95 7.31 -4.14
CA PHE A 180 2.51 7.39 -4.27
C PHE A 180 1.96 6.33 -5.22
N ILE A 181 0.80 5.78 -4.83
CA ILE A 181 -0.03 4.93 -5.68
C ILE A 181 -1.42 5.53 -5.83
N PRO A 182 -2.12 5.28 -6.96
CA PRO A 182 -3.45 5.81 -7.17
C PRO A 182 -4.49 5.18 -6.23
N GLY A 183 -5.47 5.98 -5.83
CA GLY A 183 -6.69 5.52 -5.18
C GLY A 183 -7.74 5.03 -6.17
N THR A 184 -8.94 4.71 -5.67
CA THR A 184 -10.10 4.29 -6.49
C THR A 184 -10.91 5.48 -6.98
N GLN A 185 -11.06 6.55 -6.18
CA GLN A 185 -11.69 7.79 -6.59
C GLN A 185 -10.62 8.79 -6.99
N LYS A 186 -10.51 9.02 -8.29
CA LYS A 186 -9.47 9.86 -8.86
C LYS A 186 -9.70 11.34 -8.56
N ARG A 187 -8.61 12.05 -8.21
CA ARG A 187 -8.64 13.49 -7.94
C ARG A 187 -8.67 14.30 -9.23
N GLY A 188 -9.45 15.40 -9.20
CA GLY A 188 -9.45 16.42 -10.26
C GLY A 188 -8.15 17.24 -10.35
N PRO A 189 -7.99 18.08 -11.37
CA PRO A 189 -8.97 18.31 -12.43
C PRO A 189 -8.98 17.26 -13.54
N LEU A 190 -7.94 16.42 -13.68
CA LEU A 190 -7.80 15.48 -14.79
C LEU A 190 -8.50 14.14 -14.57
N PHE A 191 -8.71 13.72 -13.33
CA PHE A 191 -9.32 12.42 -12.96
C PHE A 191 -8.62 11.20 -13.59
N LYS A 192 -7.28 11.26 -13.71
CA LYS A 192 -6.45 10.23 -14.36
C LYS A 192 -5.56 9.45 -13.37
N GLY A 193 -5.72 9.69 -12.06
CA GLY A 193 -4.87 9.13 -11.02
C GLY A 193 -3.56 9.89 -10.85
N LEU A 194 -2.96 9.74 -9.70
CA LEU A 194 -1.79 10.50 -9.26
C LEU A 194 -0.63 9.57 -8.86
N PRO A 195 -0.13 8.70 -9.76
CA PRO A 195 0.94 7.76 -9.40
C PRO A 195 2.30 8.44 -9.36
N THR A 196 3.25 7.85 -8.64
CA THR A 196 4.68 8.11 -8.83
C THR A 196 5.20 7.49 -10.13
N VAL A 197 4.83 6.23 -10.39
CA VAL A 197 5.25 5.48 -11.57
C VAL A 197 4.13 5.43 -12.61
N GLU A 198 4.45 5.79 -13.87
CA GLU A 198 3.44 5.91 -14.92
C GLU A 198 2.63 4.62 -15.15
N LYS A 199 3.27 3.46 -15.16
CA LYS A 199 2.58 2.19 -15.37
C LYS A 199 1.52 1.88 -14.30
N HIS A 200 1.63 2.50 -13.11
CA HIS A 200 0.69 2.29 -12.01
C HIS A 200 -0.60 3.12 -12.14
N ARG A 201 -0.70 4.00 -13.13
CA ARG A 201 -1.81 4.96 -13.25
C ARG A 201 -3.19 4.32 -13.25
N PHE A 202 -3.31 3.15 -13.87
CA PHE A 202 -4.55 2.38 -13.96
C PHE A 202 -4.40 0.96 -13.39
N GLU A 203 -3.28 0.70 -12.71
CA GLU A 203 -2.99 -0.59 -12.13
C GLU A 203 -3.73 -0.78 -10.80
N HIS A 204 -3.93 -2.02 -10.41
CA HIS A 204 -4.47 -2.38 -9.09
C HIS A 204 -3.53 -1.87 -7.98
N SER A 205 -4.09 -1.22 -6.95
CA SER A 205 -3.29 -0.55 -5.90
C SER A 205 -2.30 -1.50 -5.20
N LEU A 206 -2.69 -2.76 -4.97
CA LEU A 206 -1.81 -3.76 -4.34
C LEU A 206 -0.64 -4.17 -5.25
N ILE A 207 -0.88 -4.27 -6.56
CA ILE A 207 0.19 -4.56 -7.54
C ILE A 207 1.15 -3.38 -7.59
N ALA A 208 0.63 -2.18 -7.69
CA ALA A 208 1.44 -0.96 -7.67
C ALA A 208 2.30 -0.85 -6.40
N ALA A 209 1.73 -1.17 -5.23
CA ALA A 209 2.45 -1.19 -3.96
C ALA A 209 3.57 -2.25 -3.94
N GLN A 210 3.28 -3.47 -4.40
CA GLN A 210 4.28 -4.55 -4.47
C GLN A 210 5.44 -4.20 -5.42
N ASP A 211 5.13 -3.64 -6.59
CA ASP A 211 6.15 -3.19 -7.54
C ASP A 211 7.08 -2.13 -6.91
N LEU A 212 6.51 -1.14 -6.23
CA LEU A 212 7.29 -0.13 -5.52
C LEU A 212 8.13 -0.73 -4.38
N GLN A 213 7.59 -1.70 -3.63
CA GLN A 213 8.35 -2.40 -2.60
C GLN A 213 9.60 -3.08 -3.16
N LEU A 214 9.51 -3.68 -4.36
CA LEU A 214 10.65 -4.33 -5.01
C LEU A 214 11.75 -3.34 -5.42
N THR A 215 11.42 -2.06 -5.64
CA THR A 215 12.42 -1.00 -5.87
C THR A 215 13.06 -0.49 -4.58
N GLY A 216 12.65 -1.02 -3.45
CA GLY A 216 13.14 -0.61 -2.13
C GLY A 216 12.39 0.58 -1.52
N ILE A 217 11.20 0.94 -2.01
CA ILE A 217 10.31 1.86 -1.29
C ILE A 217 9.89 1.23 0.04
N SER A 218 9.99 2.00 1.12
CA SER A 218 9.62 1.56 2.47
C SER A 218 8.17 1.91 2.80
N ASP A 219 7.64 3.00 2.26
CA ASP A 219 6.37 3.58 2.67
C ASP A 219 5.52 3.96 1.45
N ILE A 220 4.23 3.64 1.50
CA ILE A 220 3.28 3.86 0.40
C ILE A 220 2.23 4.87 0.83
N ILE A 221 1.91 5.83 -0.04
CA ILE A 221 0.89 6.86 0.19
C ILE A 221 -0.16 6.79 -0.92
N ILE A 222 -1.42 6.71 -0.56
CA ILE A 222 -2.53 6.87 -1.50
C ILE A 222 -2.62 8.33 -1.91
N SER A 223 -2.46 8.61 -3.19
CA SER A 223 -2.37 9.98 -3.71
C SER A 223 -3.70 10.59 -4.12
N ASP A 224 -4.67 9.77 -4.52
CA ASP A 224 -6.00 10.23 -4.95
C ASP A 224 -6.92 10.52 -3.75
N THR A 225 -8.13 11.01 -4.03
CA THR A 225 -9.06 11.49 -3.00
C THR A 225 -9.51 10.37 -2.04
N LEU A 226 -9.66 9.14 -2.56
CA LEU A 226 -10.15 8.01 -1.79
C LEU A 226 -9.62 6.69 -2.34
N LEU A 227 -9.32 5.76 -1.44
CA LEU A 227 -9.20 4.33 -1.72
C LEU A 227 -10.42 3.62 -1.11
N SER A 228 -11.14 2.82 -1.89
CA SER A 228 -12.32 2.10 -1.36
C SER A 228 -11.95 1.23 -0.16
N HIS A 229 -12.89 1.07 0.78
CA HIS A 229 -12.64 0.33 2.02
C HIS A 229 -12.09 -1.08 1.76
N ILE A 230 -12.61 -1.78 0.77
CA ILE A 230 -12.15 -3.13 0.37
C ILE A 230 -10.66 -3.10 0.02
N TYR A 231 -10.25 -2.19 -0.86
CA TYR A 231 -8.84 -2.10 -1.27
C TYR A 231 -7.95 -1.55 -0.17
N ALA A 232 -8.46 -0.66 0.69
CA ALA A 232 -7.72 -0.16 1.84
C ALA A 232 -7.44 -1.29 2.86
N GLU A 233 -8.44 -2.13 3.15
CA GLU A 233 -8.28 -3.30 4.01
C GLU A 233 -7.31 -4.33 3.40
N GLN A 234 -7.47 -4.66 2.11
CA GLN A 234 -6.56 -5.58 1.41
C GLN A 234 -5.12 -5.05 1.41
N LEU A 235 -4.91 -3.77 1.10
CA LEU A 235 -3.59 -3.16 1.05
C LEU A 235 -2.94 -3.15 2.44
N SER A 236 -3.66 -2.76 3.49
CA SER A 236 -3.16 -2.78 4.86
C SER A 236 -2.72 -4.19 5.27
N ASN A 237 -3.57 -5.18 5.07
CA ASN A 237 -3.25 -6.57 5.41
C ASN A 237 -2.04 -7.10 4.62
N MET A 238 -1.97 -6.84 3.32
CA MET A 238 -0.83 -7.25 2.49
C MET A 238 0.46 -6.53 2.90
N TRP A 239 0.40 -5.20 3.07
CA TRP A 239 1.60 -4.37 3.30
C TRP A 239 2.22 -4.61 4.67
N LEU A 240 1.37 -4.60 5.71
CA LEU A 240 1.83 -4.71 7.10
C LEU A 240 2.09 -6.16 7.53
N TYR A 241 1.28 -7.11 7.05
CA TYR A 241 1.25 -8.46 7.61
C TYR A 241 1.53 -9.58 6.60
N ARG A 242 1.68 -9.28 5.30
CA ARG A 242 1.74 -10.29 4.24
C ARG A 242 0.54 -11.25 4.31
N HIS A 243 -0.62 -10.70 4.61
CA HIS A 243 -1.89 -11.41 4.67
C HIS A 243 -2.80 -10.97 3.53
N PHE A 244 -3.20 -11.91 2.66
CA PHE A 244 -4.01 -11.63 1.48
C PHE A 244 -5.47 -11.95 1.73
N ILE A 245 -6.35 -10.99 1.47
CA ILE A 245 -7.80 -11.17 1.50
C ILE A 245 -8.26 -11.36 0.05
N LEU A 246 -8.86 -12.51 -0.26
CA LEU A 246 -9.33 -12.86 -1.60
C LEU A 246 -10.85 -13.01 -1.57
N HIS A 247 -11.55 -12.22 -2.38
CA HIS A 247 -13.00 -12.27 -2.47
C HIS A 247 -13.43 -13.41 -3.39
N LEU A 248 -14.55 -14.06 -3.04
CA LEU A 248 -15.11 -15.17 -3.77
C LEU A 248 -16.31 -14.73 -4.60
N ASP A 249 -16.35 -15.17 -5.86
CA ASP A 249 -17.56 -15.16 -6.68
C ASP A 249 -18.41 -16.39 -6.43
N GLN A 250 -17.77 -17.55 -6.28
CA GLN A 250 -18.43 -18.83 -6.13
C GLN A 250 -17.70 -19.72 -5.12
N LEU A 251 -18.47 -20.50 -4.37
CA LEU A 251 -17.96 -21.57 -3.51
C LEU A 251 -19.07 -22.64 -3.35
N ASP A 252 -18.71 -23.88 -3.56
CA ASP A 252 -19.57 -25.01 -3.19
C ASP A 252 -19.72 -25.06 -1.66
N SER A 253 -20.95 -24.96 -1.19
CA SER A 253 -21.28 -24.86 0.24
C SER A 253 -20.80 -26.05 1.06
N SER A 254 -20.60 -27.22 0.43
CA SER A 254 -20.05 -28.41 1.08
C SER A 254 -18.62 -28.24 1.57
N PHE A 255 -17.88 -27.28 1.02
CA PHE A 255 -16.47 -27.03 1.35
C PHE A 255 -16.23 -25.72 2.13
N THR A 256 -17.30 -25.07 2.58
CA THR A 256 -17.22 -23.78 3.28
C THR A 256 -16.25 -23.81 4.47
N SER A 257 -16.32 -24.85 5.31
CA SER A 257 -15.47 -24.97 6.50
C SER A 257 -13.98 -25.19 6.18
N GLN A 258 -13.68 -25.82 5.04
CA GLN A 258 -12.32 -26.04 4.58
C GLN A 258 -11.72 -24.79 3.94
N VAL A 259 -12.53 -23.99 3.23
CA VAL A 259 -12.08 -22.85 2.42
C VAL A 259 -12.10 -21.55 3.22
N LEU A 260 -13.14 -21.25 4.01
CA LEU A 260 -13.29 -19.97 4.71
C LEU A 260 -12.48 -19.90 6.03
N LYS A 261 -11.26 -20.38 6.02
CA LYS A 261 -10.30 -20.24 7.12
C LYS A 261 -9.04 -19.52 6.66
N ILE A 262 -8.13 -19.24 7.56
CA ILE A 262 -6.83 -18.70 7.18
C ILE A 262 -5.97 -19.85 6.65
N HIS A 263 -5.40 -19.64 5.48
CA HIS A 263 -4.45 -20.53 4.85
C HIS A 263 -3.03 -19.94 4.92
N THR A 264 -2.04 -20.81 4.92
CA THR A 264 -0.63 -20.45 4.73
C THR A 264 -0.16 -21.03 3.41
N SER A 265 0.44 -20.20 2.55
CA SER A 265 1.08 -20.69 1.33
C SER A 265 2.27 -21.58 1.68
N ARG A 266 2.44 -22.70 0.98
CA ARG A 266 3.59 -23.59 1.19
C ARG A 266 4.90 -22.84 0.92
N LEU A 267 5.96 -23.33 1.60
CA LEU A 267 7.31 -22.74 1.45
C LEU A 267 7.95 -23.04 0.09
N ASP A 268 7.49 -24.09 -0.62
CA ASP A 268 7.77 -24.29 -2.03
C ASP A 268 6.82 -23.43 -2.88
N SER A 269 7.30 -22.89 -4.00
CA SER A 269 6.51 -22.01 -4.88
C SER A 269 6.25 -22.71 -6.22
N PRO A 270 5.18 -23.50 -6.35
CA PRO A 270 4.80 -24.11 -7.61
C PRO A 270 4.48 -23.02 -8.66
N GLU A 271 4.80 -23.32 -9.90
CA GLU A 271 4.62 -22.38 -11.01
C GLU A 271 3.14 -22.01 -11.22
N HIS A 272 2.25 -22.99 -11.19
CA HIS A 272 0.87 -22.83 -11.65
C HIS A 272 -0.17 -22.72 -10.55
N VAL A 273 0.19 -22.97 -9.27
CA VAL A 273 -0.77 -23.00 -8.17
C VAL A 273 -0.21 -22.37 -6.89
N ILE A 274 -1.09 -21.89 -6.03
CA ILE A 274 -0.81 -21.62 -4.61
C ILE A 274 -1.35 -22.81 -3.82
N ARG A 275 -0.53 -23.46 -3.02
CA ARG A 275 -0.92 -24.62 -2.23
C ARG A 275 -1.11 -24.23 -0.77
N SER A 276 -2.24 -24.63 -0.18
CA SER A 276 -2.43 -24.47 1.26
C SER A 276 -1.59 -25.48 2.06
N GLN A 277 -0.78 -24.97 2.96
CA GLN A 277 0.22 -25.76 3.73
C GLN A 277 -0.41 -26.88 4.54
N TYR A 278 -1.53 -26.61 5.20
CA TYR A 278 -2.12 -27.50 6.20
C TYR A 278 -3.45 -28.12 5.78
N SER A 279 -4.01 -27.80 4.62
CA SER A 279 -5.34 -28.22 4.22
C SER A 279 -5.54 -29.74 4.23
N ARG A 280 -4.52 -30.53 3.85
CA ARG A 280 -4.58 -32.01 3.89
C ARG A 280 -4.63 -32.56 5.31
N THR A 281 -3.79 -32.02 6.19
CA THR A 281 -3.71 -32.50 7.59
C THR A 281 -4.93 -32.09 8.40
N ASP A 282 -5.56 -30.99 8.04
CA ASP A 282 -6.77 -30.50 8.66
C ASP A 282 -8.04 -31.19 8.11
N ASN A 283 -7.94 -31.85 6.95
CA ASN A 283 -9.07 -32.54 6.35
C ASN A 283 -9.36 -33.86 7.10
N GLN A 284 -10.55 -33.93 7.69
CA GLN A 284 -11.00 -35.10 8.47
C GLN A 284 -12.12 -35.88 7.76
N GLN A 285 -12.48 -35.49 6.54
CA GLN A 285 -13.61 -36.07 5.80
C GLN A 285 -13.14 -36.54 4.43
N THR A 286 -13.73 -37.64 3.97
CA THR A 286 -13.50 -38.08 2.59
C THR A 286 -14.07 -37.06 1.62
N VAL A 287 -13.24 -36.64 0.68
CA VAL A 287 -13.62 -35.71 -0.39
C VAL A 287 -14.18 -36.54 -1.56
N PRO A 288 -15.49 -36.47 -1.87
CA PRO A 288 -16.05 -37.22 -2.95
C PRO A 288 -15.53 -36.77 -4.31
N MET A 289 -15.51 -37.66 -5.29
CA MET A 289 -15.11 -37.31 -6.65
C MET A 289 -16.23 -36.47 -7.31
N ILE A 290 -15.85 -35.27 -7.72
CA ILE A 290 -16.63 -34.41 -8.62
C ILE A 290 -15.80 -34.28 -9.93
N GLY A 291 -14.50 -34.10 -9.83
CA GLY A 291 -13.58 -33.88 -10.93
C GLY A 291 -13.64 -32.45 -11.46
N SER A 292 -12.87 -32.19 -12.49
CA SER A 292 -12.87 -30.93 -13.22
C SER A 292 -12.67 -31.14 -14.70
N THR A 293 -13.29 -30.33 -15.54
CA THR A 293 -13.10 -30.30 -16.99
C THR A 293 -12.03 -29.32 -17.40
N HIS A 294 -11.93 -28.20 -16.68
CA HIS A 294 -10.90 -27.16 -16.78
C HIS A 294 -10.53 -26.72 -15.39
N ARG A 295 -9.38 -26.05 -15.26
CA ARG A 295 -8.93 -25.36 -14.06
C ARG A 295 -8.40 -24.01 -14.51
N ASP A 296 -9.27 -23.00 -14.41
CA ASP A 296 -8.95 -21.66 -14.88
C ASP A 296 -8.23 -20.85 -13.79
N GLN A 297 -7.60 -19.75 -14.18
CA GLN A 297 -6.94 -18.86 -13.24
C GLN A 297 -7.98 -18.29 -12.26
N GLY A 298 -7.73 -18.37 -10.96
CA GLY A 298 -8.67 -17.98 -9.91
C GLY A 298 -9.48 -19.14 -9.34
N ASP A 299 -9.51 -20.33 -10.00
CA ASP A 299 -10.22 -21.49 -9.46
C ASP A 299 -9.62 -21.94 -8.13
N ILE A 300 -10.49 -22.30 -7.20
CA ILE A 300 -10.14 -22.98 -5.97
C ILE A 300 -10.44 -24.45 -6.16
N THR A 301 -9.42 -25.26 -5.94
CA THR A 301 -9.54 -26.71 -6.11
C THR A 301 -9.27 -27.45 -4.82
N ILE A 302 -9.83 -28.68 -4.72
CA ILE A 302 -9.53 -29.65 -3.66
C ILE A 302 -9.27 -31.03 -4.26
N ASP A 303 -8.20 -31.67 -3.81
CA ASP A 303 -7.89 -33.02 -4.22
C ASP A 303 -8.90 -34.00 -3.61
N ASN A 304 -9.53 -34.85 -4.45
CA ASN A 304 -10.50 -35.83 -3.96
C ASN A 304 -9.86 -37.17 -3.58
N HIS A 305 -10.65 -38.12 -3.07
CA HIS A 305 -10.16 -39.39 -2.54
C HIS A 305 -9.34 -40.22 -3.53
N LEU A 306 -9.53 -40.02 -4.85
CA LEU A 306 -8.75 -40.71 -5.87
C LEU A 306 -7.27 -40.26 -5.90
N ASN A 307 -6.96 -39.11 -5.33
CA ASN A 307 -5.60 -38.58 -5.27
C ASN A 307 -4.81 -39.10 -4.06
N GLY A 308 -5.40 -40.05 -3.30
CA GLY A 308 -4.74 -40.78 -2.19
C GLY A 308 -4.15 -39.83 -1.15
N ARG A 309 -2.84 -39.89 -0.94
CA ARG A 309 -2.17 -39.09 0.11
C ARG A 309 -2.29 -37.56 -0.06
N TYR A 310 -2.79 -37.08 -1.19
CA TYR A 310 -3.04 -35.66 -1.45
C TYR A 310 -4.49 -35.24 -1.17
N GLU A 311 -5.37 -36.19 -0.86
CA GLU A 311 -6.78 -35.91 -0.54
C GLU A 311 -6.92 -34.74 0.46
N GLY A 312 -7.81 -33.80 0.16
CA GLY A 312 -8.04 -32.61 0.96
C GLY A 312 -7.06 -31.46 0.72
N GLU A 313 -6.11 -31.58 -0.21
CA GLU A 313 -5.23 -30.46 -0.54
C GLU A 313 -6.00 -29.37 -1.27
N ILE A 314 -6.02 -28.16 -0.71
CA ILE A 314 -6.61 -26.97 -1.31
C ILE A 314 -5.54 -26.22 -2.08
N GLN A 315 -5.86 -25.83 -3.30
CA GLN A 315 -5.02 -25.04 -4.19
C GLN A 315 -5.80 -23.88 -4.80
N VAL A 316 -5.10 -22.80 -5.14
CA VAL A 316 -5.63 -21.70 -5.97
C VAL A 316 -4.85 -21.66 -7.27
N ILE A 317 -5.52 -21.65 -8.39
CA ILE A 317 -4.93 -21.74 -9.71
C ILE A 317 -4.38 -20.38 -10.14
N LYS A 318 -3.07 -20.30 -10.45
CA LYS A 318 -2.40 -19.09 -10.97
C LYS A 318 -2.35 -19.02 -12.50
N ALA A 319 -2.39 -20.18 -13.15
CA ALA A 319 -2.37 -20.27 -14.61
C ALA A 319 -3.28 -21.41 -15.07
N PRO A 320 -4.01 -21.25 -16.17
CA PRO A 320 -4.94 -22.26 -16.66
C PRO A 320 -4.29 -23.62 -16.90
N MET A 321 -4.98 -24.69 -16.52
CA MET A 321 -4.53 -26.06 -16.64
C MET A 321 -5.66 -26.97 -17.14
N PRO A 322 -5.35 -28.12 -17.77
CA PRO A 322 -6.35 -29.12 -18.12
C PRO A 322 -7.12 -29.62 -16.88
N GLY A 323 -8.36 -30.02 -17.08
CA GLY A 323 -9.16 -30.70 -16.06
C GLY A 323 -8.56 -32.03 -15.61
N HIS A 324 -8.98 -32.50 -14.42
CA HIS A 324 -8.50 -33.75 -13.85
C HIS A 324 -9.58 -34.40 -12.98
N SER A 325 -9.82 -35.72 -13.17
CA SER A 325 -10.83 -36.45 -12.41
C SER A 325 -10.55 -36.57 -10.91
N HIS A 326 -9.29 -36.44 -10.49
CA HIS A 326 -8.88 -36.50 -9.08
C HIS A 326 -8.88 -35.14 -8.38
N ILE A 327 -9.20 -34.05 -9.08
CA ILE A 327 -9.19 -32.67 -8.57
C ILE A 327 -10.54 -32.03 -8.83
N ASN A 328 -11.22 -31.63 -7.77
CA ASN A 328 -12.51 -30.95 -7.86
C ASN A 328 -12.27 -29.43 -7.94
N CYS A 329 -12.93 -28.75 -8.87
CA CYS A 329 -13.12 -27.30 -8.78
C CYS A 329 -14.29 -27.02 -7.84
N ILE A 330 -14.05 -26.28 -6.77
CA ILE A 330 -15.01 -26.07 -5.69
C ILE A 330 -15.39 -24.60 -5.48
N GLY A 331 -14.69 -23.67 -6.13
CA GLY A 331 -14.98 -22.25 -6.01
C GLY A 331 -14.11 -21.43 -6.95
N HIS A 332 -14.35 -20.10 -6.93
CA HIS A 332 -13.61 -19.16 -7.77
C HIS A 332 -13.37 -17.83 -7.02
N VAL A 333 -12.16 -17.31 -7.12
CA VAL A 333 -11.77 -15.97 -6.66
C VAL A 333 -12.32 -14.93 -7.65
N CYS A 334 -12.91 -13.86 -7.17
CA CYS A 334 -13.47 -12.84 -8.06
C CYS A 334 -12.39 -12.24 -8.98
N ASP A 335 -12.78 -11.87 -10.20
CA ASP A 335 -11.89 -11.36 -11.25
C ASP A 335 -11.01 -10.20 -10.78
N LYS A 336 -11.53 -9.36 -9.89
CA LYS A 336 -10.78 -8.20 -9.33
C LYS A 336 -9.56 -8.63 -8.50
N ASP A 337 -9.65 -9.78 -7.84
CA ASP A 337 -8.62 -10.28 -6.93
C ASP A 337 -7.70 -11.32 -7.61
N VAL A 338 -8.09 -11.86 -8.75
CA VAL A 338 -7.26 -12.82 -9.52
C VAL A 338 -5.83 -12.30 -9.76
N PRO A 339 -5.59 -11.03 -10.12
CA PRO A 339 -4.23 -10.50 -10.27
C PRO A 339 -3.39 -10.58 -8.99
N LEU A 340 -4.02 -10.55 -7.80
CA LEU A 340 -3.33 -10.62 -6.51
C LEU A 340 -2.67 -11.98 -6.24
N LEU A 341 -3.11 -13.03 -6.92
CA LEU A 341 -2.53 -14.37 -6.78
C LEU A 341 -1.04 -14.40 -7.13
N SER A 342 -0.60 -13.54 -8.04
CA SER A 342 0.81 -13.40 -8.41
C SER A 342 1.68 -12.80 -7.30
N LEU A 343 1.08 -12.10 -6.34
CA LEU A 343 1.78 -11.42 -5.25
C LEU A 343 2.04 -12.31 -4.04
N ILE A 344 1.29 -13.44 -3.92
CA ILE A 344 1.39 -14.37 -2.79
C ILE A 344 2.69 -15.16 -2.89
N GLN A 345 3.54 -15.01 -1.90
CA GLN A 345 4.85 -15.64 -1.81
C GLN A 345 4.84 -16.85 -0.84
N PRO A 346 5.84 -17.71 -0.88
CA PRO A 346 6.02 -18.79 0.11
C PRO A 346 5.97 -18.28 1.55
N GLY A 347 5.08 -18.89 2.34
CA GLY A 347 4.89 -18.53 3.75
C GLY A 347 3.92 -17.39 4.01
N ASP A 348 3.45 -16.68 2.98
CA ASP A 348 2.38 -15.70 3.14
C ASP A 348 1.08 -16.36 3.58
N THR A 349 0.25 -15.61 4.29
CA THR A 349 -1.07 -16.07 4.67
C THR A 349 -2.15 -15.48 3.75
N PHE A 350 -3.22 -16.22 3.55
CA PHE A 350 -4.37 -15.74 2.80
C PHE A 350 -5.68 -16.29 3.36
N LYS A 351 -6.77 -15.57 3.15
CA LYS A 351 -8.14 -16.00 3.48
C LYS A 351 -9.09 -15.67 2.36
N PHE A 352 -10.13 -16.47 2.24
CA PHE A 352 -11.24 -16.22 1.34
C PHE A 352 -12.40 -15.59 2.11
N VAL A 353 -13.08 -14.65 1.48
CA VAL A 353 -14.26 -13.98 2.02
C VAL A 353 -15.32 -13.82 0.91
N TYR A 354 -16.60 -13.88 1.27
CA TYR A 354 -17.64 -13.51 0.32
C TYR A 354 -17.66 -12.00 0.08
N THR A 355 -17.91 -11.59 -1.16
CA THR A 355 -18.26 -10.19 -1.43
C THR A 355 -19.57 -9.86 -0.72
N LYS A 356 -19.65 -8.69 -0.06
CA LYS A 356 -20.87 -8.26 0.66
C LYS A 356 -22.13 -8.19 -0.23
N GLU A 357 -21.98 -8.21 -1.55
CA GLU A 357 -23.08 -8.21 -2.52
C GLU A 357 -23.79 -9.57 -2.65
N ASN A 358 -23.15 -10.67 -2.24
CA ASN A 358 -23.71 -12.02 -2.36
C ASN A 358 -24.51 -12.47 -1.11
N ASN A 359 -24.73 -11.59 -0.13
CA ASN A 359 -25.49 -11.86 1.08
C ASN A 359 -26.93 -11.26 1.03
N LYS A 360 -27.55 -11.16 -0.15
CA LYS A 360 -28.98 -10.82 -0.30
C LYS A 360 -29.77 -11.99 -0.83
#